data_97d0fe07441b4d04d23b52b9bce71121
#
_entry.id   97d0fe07441b4d04d23b52b9bce71121
#
_cell.length_a   1.000
_cell.length_b   1.000
_cell.length_c   1.000
_cell.angle_alpha   90.00
_cell.angle_beta   90.00
_cell.angle_gamma   90.00
#
_symmetry.space_group_name_H-M   'P 1'
#
loop_
_entity.id
_entity.type
_entity.pdbx_description
1 polymer ?
#
loop_
_entity_poly.entity_id
_entity_poly.type
_entity_poly.pdbx_seq_one_letter_code
_entity_poly.pdbx_strand_id
1 'polypeptide(L)'
;MKRIIYDNDEGGVSILIPAECGLTIEQIAEKDVPKGKAYKIVDVSEIPSDRYFRNAWKHSEGVIEVDMPKAVEIQKEKLRQERKPLLEALDAQFMIALENDDKKALADIKAEKQRLRDVTKFQANTVEDLKKINCSKE
;
A
#
# COMPACT_ATOMS: atom_id res chain seq x y z
N MET A 1 25.05 -1.60 10.11
CA MET A 1 24.02 -2.31 10.91
C MET A 1 23.33 -3.33 10.03
N LYS A 2 23.27 -4.56 10.45
CA LYS A 2 22.73 -5.67 9.63
C LYS A 2 21.30 -6.01 10.02
N ARG A 3 20.57 -6.53 9.03
CA ARG A 3 19.20 -7.05 9.17
C ARG A 3 19.10 -8.40 8.50
N ILE A 4 18.14 -9.19 8.93
CA ILE A 4 17.84 -10.48 8.31
C ILE A 4 16.53 -10.32 7.57
N ILE A 5 16.52 -10.68 6.28
CA ILE A 5 15.30 -10.63 5.45
C ILE A 5 14.93 -12.02 4.97
N TYR A 6 13.64 -12.29 4.92
CA TYR A 6 13.10 -13.56 4.40
C TYR A 6 11.67 -13.35 3.89
N ASP A 7 11.24 -14.22 3.01
CA ASP A 7 9.86 -14.17 2.50
C ASP A 7 8.87 -14.64 3.57
N ASN A 8 7.82 -13.87 3.79
CA ASN A 8 6.74 -14.27 4.69
C ASN A 8 5.66 -15.08 3.95
N ASP A 9 4.70 -15.62 4.70
CA ASP A 9 3.63 -16.45 4.14
C ASP A 9 2.56 -15.64 3.39
N GLU A 10 2.60 -14.32 3.52
CA GLU A 10 1.68 -13.39 2.85
C GLU A 10 2.22 -12.89 1.50
N GLY A 11 3.34 -13.43 1.04
CA GLY A 11 3.96 -13.06 -0.22
C GLY A 11 4.75 -11.74 -0.16
N GLY A 12 5.08 -11.28 1.03
CA GLY A 12 5.91 -10.10 1.26
C GLY A 12 7.27 -10.45 1.86
N VAL A 13 8.00 -9.43 2.28
CA VAL A 13 9.32 -9.57 2.91
C VAL A 13 9.23 -9.21 4.39
N SER A 14 9.66 -10.13 5.23
CA SER A 14 9.82 -9.86 6.66
C SER A 14 11.25 -9.42 6.95
N ILE A 15 11.39 -8.44 7.83
CA ILE A 15 12.68 -7.89 8.26
C ILE A 15 12.83 -8.15 9.74
N LEU A 16 13.85 -8.95 10.10
CA LEU A 16 14.18 -9.26 11.47
C LEU A 16 15.32 -8.35 11.93
N ILE A 17 15.09 -7.66 13.05
CA ILE A 17 16.08 -6.78 13.66
C ILE A 17 16.77 -7.56 14.77
N PRO A 18 18.07 -7.91 14.62
CA PRO A 18 18.79 -8.67 15.64
C PRO A 18 18.89 -7.88 16.95
N ALA A 19 18.60 -8.53 18.06
CA ALA A 19 18.82 -7.96 19.38
C ALA A 19 20.28 -8.12 19.82
N GLU A 20 20.77 -7.24 20.65
CA GLU A 20 22.08 -7.38 21.30
C GLU A 20 21.95 -8.37 22.46
N CYS A 21 22.22 -9.64 22.20
CA CYS A 21 22.03 -10.73 23.16
C CYS A 21 23.24 -11.67 23.26
N GLY A 22 24.40 -11.26 22.71
CA GLY A 22 25.60 -12.07 22.73
C GLY A 22 25.65 -13.16 21.68
N LEU A 23 24.63 -13.31 20.84
CA LEU A 23 24.61 -14.23 19.71
C LEU A 23 25.07 -13.52 18.44
N THR A 24 25.68 -14.29 17.52
CA THR A 24 25.98 -13.77 16.19
C THR A 24 24.69 -13.61 15.38
N ILE A 25 24.74 -12.78 14.31
CA ILE A 25 23.57 -12.56 13.47
C ILE A 25 23.13 -13.86 12.78
N GLU A 26 24.06 -14.73 12.43
CA GLU A 26 23.78 -16.04 11.84
C GLU A 26 23.05 -16.95 12.83
N GLN A 27 23.46 -16.95 14.09
CA GLN A 27 22.79 -17.71 15.16
C GLN A 27 21.38 -17.21 15.42
N ILE A 28 21.17 -15.89 15.37
CA ILE A 28 19.84 -15.28 15.49
C ILE A 28 18.97 -15.69 14.29
N ALA A 29 19.53 -15.66 13.08
CA ALA A 29 18.80 -16.08 11.89
C ALA A 29 18.35 -17.54 11.97
N GLU A 30 19.23 -18.44 12.38
CA GLU A 30 18.89 -19.87 12.54
C GLU A 30 17.82 -20.10 13.61
N LYS A 31 17.82 -19.30 14.65
CA LYS A 31 16.87 -19.40 15.76
C LYS A 31 15.49 -18.81 15.42
N ASP A 32 15.48 -17.61 14.85
CA ASP A 32 14.28 -16.77 14.78
C ASP A 32 13.60 -16.78 13.38
N VAL A 33 14.32 -17.12 12.31
CA VAL A 33 13.70 -17.30 11.00
C VAL A 33 12.90 -18.61 11.00
N PRO A 34 11.64 -18.61 10.53
CA PRO A 34 10.85 -19.84 10.48
C PRO A 34 11.55 -20.95 9.72
N LYS A 35 11.48 -22.17 10.23
CA LYS A 35 12.11 -23.35 9.62
C LYS A 35 11.61 -23.55 8.19
N GLY A 36 12.54 -23.85 7.29
CA GLY A 36 12.23 -24.07 5.88
C GLY A 36 12.23 -22.80 5.03
N LYS A 37 12.45 -21.64 5.63
CA LYS A 37 12.54 -20.37 4.90
C LYS A 37 13.99 -19.98 4.67
N ALA A 38 14.30 -19.65 3.41
CA ALA A 38 15.58 -19.06 3.08
C ALA A 38 15.65 -17.62 3.59
N TYR A 39 16.80 -17.20 4.07
CA TYR A 39 17.01 -15.85 4.54
C TYR A 39 18.27 -15.24 3.93
N LYS A 40 18.38 -13.93 3.96
CA LYS A 40 19.58 -13.18 3.60
C LYS A 40 19.92 -12.19 4.71
N ILE A 41 21.20 -11.97 4.92
CA ILE A 41 21.70 -10.94 5.83
C ILE A 41 22.14 -9.76 4.96
N VAL A 42 21.49 -8.61 5.18
CA VAL A 42 21.73 -7.39 4.39
C VAL A 42 22.07 -6.22 5.30
N ASP A 43 22.72 -5.20 4.75
CA ASP A 43 22.92 -3.95 5.47
C ASP A 43 21.61 -3.14 5.49
N VAL A 44 21.41 -2.38 6.56
CA VAL A 44 20.19 -1.53 6.68
C VAL A 44 20.07 -0.53 5.55
N SER A 45 21.20 -0.11 4.95
CA SER A 45 21.20 0.79 3.80
C SER A 45 20.61 0.18 2.52
N GLU A 46 20.57 -1.14 2.45
CA GLU A 46 19.99 -1.88 1.31
C GLU A 46 18.47 -2.04 1.42
N ILE A 47 17.89 -1.67 2.57
CA ILE A 47 16.45 -1.72 2.79
C ILE A 47 15.87 -0.35 2.42
N PRO A 48 14.81 -0.29 1.58
CA PRO A 48 14.19 0.99 1.24
C PRO A 48 13.73 1.76 2.47
N SER A 49 14.11 3.03 2.58
CA SER A 49 13.67 3.92 3.65
C SER A 49 12.20 4.30 3.51
N ASP A 50 11.69 4.33 2.27
CA ASP A 50 10.29 4.57 1.97
C ASP A 50 9.49 3.28 2.18
N ARG A 51 8.62 3.28 3.18
CA ARG A 51 7.83 2.12 3.60
C ARG A 51 6.37 2.17 3.14
N TYR A 52 6.00 3.12 2.30
CA TYR A 52 4.62 3.31 1.87
C TYR A 52 4.02 2.03 1.28
N PHE A 53 4.77 1.33 0.42
CA PHE A 53 4.38 0.07 -0.19
C PHE A 53 5.14 -1.14 0.37
N ARG A 54 5.46 -1.13 1.68
CA ARG A 54 6.20 -2.24 2.29
C ARG A 54 5.52 -3.60 2.10
N ASN A 55 4.20 -3.62 2.04
CA ASN A 55 3.43 -4.86 1.85
C ASN A 55 3.48 -5.37 0.40
N ALA A 56 4.04 -4.60 -0.52
CA ALA A 56 4.33 -5.00 -1.90
C ALA A 56 5.81 -5.30 -2.13
N TRP A 57 6.63 -5.34 -1.08
CA TRP A 57 8.04 -5.66 -1.22
C TRP A 57 8.25 -7.13 -1.61
N LYS A 58 9.20 -7.34 -2.51
CA LYS A 58 9.78 -8.65 -2.84
C LYS A 58 11.28 -8.52 -2.80
N HIS A 59 11.99 -9.63 -2.63
CA HIS A 59 13.44 -9.60 -2.74
C HIS A 59 13.94 -10.67 -3.71
N SER A 60 15.04 -10.36 -4.38
CA SER A 60 15.81 -11.30 -5.17
C SER A 60 17.26 -11.17 -4.72
N GLU A 61 17.83 -12.26 -4.23
CA GLU A 61 19.23 -12.32 -3.77
C GLU A 61 19.62 -11.22 -2.76
N GLY A 62 18.67 -10.79 -1.92
CA GLY A 62 18.88 -9.78 -0.89
C GLY A 62 18.56 -8.36 -1.32
N VAL A 63 18.23 -8.10 -2.58
CA VAL A 63 17.79 -6.79 -3.05
C VAL A 63 16.28 -6.68 -2.90
N ILE A 64 15.82 -5.69 -2.12
CA ILE A 64 14.39 -5.45 -1.91
C ILE A 64 13.87 -4.49 -2.98
N GLU A 65 12.82 -4.90 -3.66
CA GLU A 65 12.15 -4.12 -4.70
C GLU A 65 10.65 -4.08 -4.44
N VAL A 66 9.98 -3.08 -5.02
CA VAL A 66 8.51 -3.00 -4.97
C VAL A 66 7.94 -3.81 -6.13
N ASP A 67 7.05 -4.75 -5.81
CA ASP A 67 6.25 -5.46 -6.79
C ASP A 67 5.14 -4.52 -7.28
N MET A 68 5.30 -3.94 -8.48
CA MET A 68 4.39 -2.92 -9.01
C MET A 68 2.94 -3.41 -9.15
N PRO A 69 2.63 -4.59 -9.71
CA PRO A 69 1.24 -5.06 -9.72
C PRO A 69 0.60 -5.12 -8.33
N LYS A 70 1.35 -5.57 -7.34
CA LYS A 70 0.88 -5.65 -5.95
C LYS A 70 0.72 -4.25 -5.33
N ALA A 71 1.65 -3.34 -5.61
CA ALA A 71 1.56 -1.94 -5.15
C ALA A 71 0.32 -1.24 -5.75
N VAL A 72 0.01 -1.49 -7.03
CA VAL A 72 -1.19 -0.97 -7.69
C VAL A 72 -2.45 -1.45 -6.97
N GLU A 73 -2.55 -2.73 -6.62
CA GLU A 73 -3.71 -3.26 -5.89
C GLU A 73 -3.83 -2.66 -4.48
N ILE A 74 -2.71 -2.47 -3.78
CA ILE A 74 -2.69 -1.82 -2.48
C ILE A 74 -3.20 -0.38 -2.58
N GLN A 75 -2.77 0.37 -3.60
CA GLN A 75 -3.23 1.74 -3.82
C GLN A 75 -4.72 1.79 -4.16
N LYS A 76 -5.20 0.89 -5.00
CA LYS A 76 -6.63 0.78 -5.31
C LYS A 76 -7.47 0.53 -4.07
N GLU A 77 -7.01 -0.36 -3.19
CA GLU A 77 -7.73 -0.64 -1.93
C GLU A 77 -7.76 0.58 -1.01
N LYS A 78 -6.65 1.30 -0.89
CA LYS A 78 -6.62 2.57 -0.15
C LYS A 78 -7.61 3.59 -0.70
N LEU A 79 -7.69 3.71 -2.03
CA LEU A 79 -8.64 4.60 -2.70
C LEU A 79 -10.10 4.18 -2.44
N ARG A 80 -10.38 2.88 -2.45
CA ARG A 80 -11.73 2.36 -2.12
C ARG A 80 -12.14 2.74 -0.70
N GLN A 81 -11.23 2.58 0.25
CA GLN A 81 -11.46 2.95 1.64
C GLN A 81 -11.62 4.47 1.80
N GLU A 82 -10.79 5.26 1.13
CA GLU A 82 -10.85 6.72 1.19
C GLU A 82 -12.14 7.27 0.58
N ARG A 83 -12.57 6.74 -0.57
CA ARG A 83 -13.78 7.23 -1.26
C ARG A 83 -15.09 6.82 -0.58
N LYS A 84 -15.09 5.75 0.20
CA LYS A 84 -16.31 5.22 0.82
C LYS A 84 -17.07 6.27 1.61
N PRO A 85 -16.47 6.96 2.62
CA PRO A 85 -17.19 8.02 3.35
C PRO A 85 -17.57 9.20 2.47
N LEU A 86 -16.78 9.51 1.44
CA LEU A 86 -17.09 10.59 0.50
C LEU A 86 -18.34 10.26 -0.33
N LEU A 87 -18.46 9.03 -0.81
CA LEU A 87 -19.65 8.57 -1.55
C LEU A 87 -20.88 8.54 -0.65
N GLU A 88 -20.75 8.10 0.59
CA GLU A 88 -21.86 8.09 1.56
C GLU A 88 -22.37 9.51 1.85
N ALA A 89 -21.46 10.47 2.00
CA ALA A 89 -21.83 11.88 2.18
C ALA A 89 -22.56 12.44 0.95
N LEU A 90 -22.10 12.09 -0.26
CA LEU A 90 -22.75 12.49 -1.51
C LEU A 90 -24.12 11.86 -1.68
N ASP A 91 -24.34 10.63 -1.21
CA ASP A 91 -25.66 9.99 -1.22
C ASP A 91 -26.67 10.77 -0.40
N ALA A 92 -26.27 11.23 0.80
CA ALA A 92 -27.12 12.08 1.64
C ALA A 92 -27.44 13.43 0.97
N GLN A 93 -26.45 14.08 0.37
CA GLN A 93 -26.62 15.33 -0.37
C GLN A 93 -27.53 15.14 -1.59
N PHE A 94 -27.42 14.01 -2.27
CA PHE A 94 -28.26 13.66 -3.42
C PHE A 94 -29.73 13.58 -3.01
N MET A 95 -30.04 12.95 -1.88
CA MET A 95 -31.40 12.87 -1.35
C MET A 95 -31.97 14.26 -1.02
N ILE A 96 -31.20 15.13 -0.40
CA ILE A 96 -31.61 16.52 -0.09
C ILE A 96 -31.88 17.30 -1.39
N ALA A 97 -31.01 17.21 -2.37
CA ALA A 97 -31.17 17.86 -3.66
C ALA A 97 -32.43 17.34 -4.40
N LEU A 98 -32.69 16.04 -4.30
CA LEU A 98 -33.89 15.45 -4.87
C LEU A 98 -35.17 15.95 -4.22
N GLU A 99 -35.20 16.07 -2.89
CA GLU A 99 -36.33 16.64 -2.15
C GLU A 99 -36.61 18.10 -2.52
N ASN A 100 -35.57 18.86 -2.84
CA ASN A 100 -35.63 20.26 -3.20
C ASN A 100 -35.81 20.51 -4.71
N ASP A 101 -35.90 19.47 -5.53
CA ASP A 101 -35.94 19.57 -6.99
C ASP A 101 -34.77 20.38 -7.57
N ASP A 102 -33.60 20.31 -6.95
CA ASP A 102 -32.41 21.04 -7.36
C ASP A 102 -31.65 20.26 -8.46
N LYS A 103 -32.04 20.51 -9.69
CA LYS A 103 -31.47 19.77 -10.85
C LYS A 103 -30.00 20.01 -11.06
N LYS A 104 -29.51 21.22 -10.76
CA LYS A 104 -28.08 21.54 -10.86
C LYS A 104 -27.26 20.75 -9.83
N ALA A 105 -27.70 20.75 -8.58
CA ALA A 105 -27.04 20.00 -7.52
C ALA A 105 -27.05 18.50 -7.83
N LEU A 106 -28.15 17.95 -8.33
CA LEU A 106 -28.23 16.53 -8.73
C LEU A 106 -27.21 16.19 -9.82
N ALA A 107 -27.05 17.06 -10.82
CA ALA A 107 -26.07 16.82 -11.89
C ALA A 107 -24.63 16.90 -11.36
N ASP A 108 -24.32 17.88 -10.53
CA ASP A 108 -23.00 18.07 -9.93
C ASP A 108 -22.62 16.88 -9.02
N ILE A 109 -23.57 16.41 -8.21
CA ILE A 109 -23.37 15.25 -7.33
C ILE A 109 -23.14 13.97 -8.14
N LYS A 110 -23.92 13.75 -9.20
CA LYS A 110 -23.71 12.60 -10.09
C LYS A 110 -22.32 12.59 -10.71
N ALA A 111 -21.85 13.75 -11.18
CA ALA A 111 -20.52 13.90 -11.76
C ALA A 111 -19.42 13.59 -10.73
N GLU A 112 -19.57 14.11 -9.51
CA GLU A 112 -18.60 13.87 -8.44
C GLU A 112 -18.58 12.40 -7.99
N LYS A 113 -19.74 11.76 -7.86
CA LYS A 113 -19.82 10.31 -7.58
C LYS A 113 -19.13 9.48 -8.65
N GLN A 114 -19.33 9.84 -9.93
CA GLN A 114 -18.69 9.15 -11.04
C GLN A 114 -17.17 9.33 -11.00
N ARG A 115 -16.69 10.55 -10.71
CA ARG A 115 -15.25 10.81 -10.54
C ARG A 115 -14.64 9.92 -9.46
N LEU A 116 -15.30 9.80 -8.31
CA LEU A 116 -14.83 8.95 -7.21
C LEU A 116 -14.86 7.46 -7.57
N ARG A 117 -15.86 7.00 -8.32
CA ARG A 117 -15.90 5.62 -8.80
C ARG A 117 -14.73 5.32 -9.77
N ASP A 118 -14.38 6.29 -10.59
CA ASP A 118 -13.33 6.16 -11.60
C ASP A 118 -11.91 6.37 -11.06
N VAL A 119 -11.75 6.79 -9.82
CA VAL A 119 -10.43 7.06 -9.22
C VAL A 119 -9.52 5.82 -9.18
N THR A 120 -10.09 4.62 -9.21
CA THR A 120 -9.33 3.37 -9.29
C THR A 120 -8.98 2.95 -10.72
N LYS A 121 -9.46 3.69 -11.72
CA LYS A 121 -9.15 3.45 -13.13
C LYS A 121 -7.97 4.32 -13.56
N PHE A 122 -6.79 3.89 -13.22
CA PHE A 122 -5.57 4.62 -13.52
C PHE A 122 -4.49 3.69 -14.05
N GLN A 123 -3.48 4.28 -14.68
CA GLN A 123 -2.25 3.59 -15.04
C GLN A 123 -1.09 4.32 -14.37
N ALA A 124 -0.23 3.56 -13.71
CA ALA A 124 0.96 4.10 -13.04
C ALA A 124 2.12 3.13 -13.24
N ASN A 125 3.27 3.65 -13.59
CA ASN A 125 4.47 2.87 -13.87
C ASN A 125 5.52 2.98 -12.76
N THR A 126 5.37 3.94 -11.85
CA THR A 126 6.30 4.17 -10.74
C THR A 126 5.56 4.32 -9.42
N VAL A 127 6.30 4.10 -8.32
CA VAL A 127 5.79 4.29 -6.96
C VAL A 127 5.39 5.75 -6.73
N GLU A 128 6.16 6.69 -7.26
CA GLU A 128 5.86 8.11 -7.15
C GLU A 128 4.55 8.47 -7.82
N ASP A 129 4.29 7.91 -9.00
CA ASP A 129 3.01 8.10 -9.71
C ASP A 129 1.84 7.53 -8.90
N LEU A 130 1.99 6.35 -8.31
CA LEU A 130 0.97 5.75 -7.45
C LEU A 130 0.63 6.64 -6.25
N LYS A 131 1.63 7.21 -5.59
CA LYS A 131 1.43 8.05 -4.41
C LYS A 131 0.66 9.33 -4.69
N LYS A 132 0.69 9.82 -5.93
CA LYS A 132 -0.02 11.05 -6.35
C LYS A 132 -1.51 10.82 -6.55
N ILE A 133 -1.94 9.58 -6.69
CA ILE A 133 -3.34 9.24 -6.95
C ILE A 133 -4.10 9.19 -5.62
N ASN A 134 -5.09 10.07 -5.49
CA ASN A 134 -5.93 10.17 -4.30
C ASN A 134 -7.35 10.60 -4.68
N CYS A 135 -8.25 10.66 -3.71
CA CYS A 135 -9.64 11.08 -3.91
C CYS A 135 -9.86 12.59 -3.88
N SER A 136 -8.81 13.39 -3.72
CA SER A 136 -8.89 14.83 -3.70
C SER A 136 -9.24 15.40 -5.09
N LYS A 137 -9.83 16.61 -5.13
CA LYS A 137 -10.28 17.28 -6.37
C LYS A 137 -9.18 17.99 -7.14
N GLU A 138 -7.96 17.92 -6.72
CA GLU A 138 -6.86 18.57 -7.44
C GLU A 138 -6.49 17.87 -8.73
#